data_3a2ecbf41fd8cd8c5d31a4253a1d248c
#
_entry.id   3a2ecbf41fd8cd8c5d31a4253a1d248c
#
_cell.length_a   1.000
_cell.length_b   1.000
_cell.length_c   1.000
_cell.angle_alpha   90.00
_cell.angle_beta   90.00
_cell.angle_gamma   90.00
#
_symmetry.space_group_name_H-M   'P 1'
#
loop_
_entity.id
_entity.type
_entity.pdbx_description
1 polymer ?
#
loop_
_entity_poly.entity_id
_entity_poly.type
_entity_poly.pdbx_seq_one_letter_code
_entity_poly.pdbx_strand_id
1 'polypeptide(L)'
;METVLSPREMYALERAYFEAGNDSLALMERAARCLTEELEALMGGLQGKTVAFLCGGGNNAGDGFASARFAQERGARSILVPLCDHWKGDAQTEYERAMAAGLPVCPLSEAPLPDAWVDAVFGIGLNRPLSEEYAPIFARLERDRQAGSRVLSVDLPSGIDGATGCVQTCAVKADVTVTFQCAKRGHFFADGPDYCGRLIVRDIGLGQAKGELARVTEADVRAAFPMRRRNSHKGIYGHLLLVAGSYGMAGAASLAANAALRSGCGLVSIACPRSIVPILQTLAPCAMCLPLEEQDGALSEAALPALREALSGKSAAAIGPGLSRRAAPRLLEEVLASGLPAVIDADALNLLSTSGALRSLLASHHLITPHPGEAARLVPGLSGDAVERAKRLRELGAAALYKGAVTVVAGESGCCLTTSGCSGMAKGGSGDVLTGMAGALLAQGVPAETAGWLASEVHGLAGEAAERRKGPYAMTALDQIDALCEVTQALLS
;
A
#
# COMPACT_ATOMS: atom_id res chain seq x y z
N MET A 1 13.49 0.20 -1.59
CA MET A 1 12.19 -0.41 -1.96
C MET A 1 12.35 -1.89 -2.19
N GLU A 2 11.36 -2.67 -1.82
CA GLU A 2 11.33 -4.11 -2.00
C GLU A 2 10.55 -4.48 -3.26
N THR A 3 11.12 -5.35 -4.10
CA THR A 3 10.44 -5.81 -5.33
C THR A 3 9.20 -6.63 -5.00
N VAL A 4 8.10 -6.35 -5.69
CA VAL A 4 6.83 -7.09 -5.62
C VAL A 4 6.57 -7.69 -6.99
N LEU A 5 6.40 -9.02 -7.04
CA LEU A 5 6.25 -9.76 -8.29
C LEU A 5 4.79 -10.19 -8.53
N SER A 6 4.40 -10.24 -9.79
CA SER A 6 3.28 -11.05 -10.22
C SER A 6 3.66 -12.54 -10.22
N PRO A 7 2.72 -13.49 -10.19
CA PRO A 7 3.01 -14.90 -10.36
C PRO A 7 3.84 -15.20 -11.62
N ARG A 8 3.54 -14.49 -12.73
CA ARG A 8 4.27 -14.65 -13.99
C ARG A 8 5.75 -14.24 -13.88
N GLU A 9 6.02 -13.12 -13.20
CA GLU A 9 7.39 -12.63 -12.97
C GLU A 9 8.15 -13.59 -12.04
N MET A 10 7.48 -14.13 -11.01
CA MET A 10 8.07 -15.11 -10.11
C MET A 10 8.44 -16.41 -10.84
N TYR A 11 7.53 -16.97 -11.65
CA TYR A 11 7.84 -18.14 -12.49
C TYR A 11 8.98 -17.88 -13.50
N ALA A 12 9.10 -16.68 -14.03
CA ALA A 12 10.20 -16.33 -14.91
C ALA A 12 11.55 -16.31 -14.16
N LEU A 13 11.55 -15.82 -12.91
CA LEU A 13 12.72 -15.81 -12.04
C LEU A 13 13.16 -17.25 -11.69
N GLU A 14 12.23 -18.11 -11.26
CA GLU A 14 12.48 -19.52 -10.95
C GLU A 14 13.02 -20.28 -12.17
N ARG A 15 12.39 -20.09 -13.32
CA ARG A 15 12.84 -20.71 -14.56
C ARG A 15 14.27 -20.32 -14.93
N ALA A 16 14.61 -19.04 -14.85
CA ALA A 16 15.97 -18.58 -15.12
C ALA A 16 16.99 -19.19 -14.15
N TYR A 17 16.62 -19.38 -12.89
CA TYR A 17 17.44 -20.05 -11.89
C TYR A 17 17.70 -21.52 -12.24
N PHE A 18 16.68 -22.26 -12.67
CA PHE A 18 16.81 -23.66 -13.06
C PHE A 18 17.54 -23.83 -14.39
N GLU A 19 17.30 -22.95 -15.37
CA GLU A 19 18.04 -22.96 -16.66
C GLU A 19 19.54 -22.68 -16.47
N ALA A 20 19.93 -22.00 -15.38
CA ALA A 20 21.33 -21.82 -14.98
C ALA A 20 21.96 -23.08 -14.34
N GLY A 21 21.23 -24.22 -14.28
CA GLY A 21 21.71 -25.49 -13.78
C GLY A 21 21.59 -25.69 -12.27
N ASN A 22 20.82 -24.85 -11.58
CA ASN A 22 20.59 -24.97 -10.14
C ASN A 22 19.53 -26.04 -9.83
N ASP A 23 19.69 -26.69 -8.68
CA ASP A 23 18.83 -27.79 -8.24
C ASP A 23 17.52 -27.26 -7.62
N SER A 24 16.38 -27.72 -8.14
CA SER A 24 15.03 -27.36 -7.69
C SER A 24 14.71 -27.95 -6.30
N LEU A 25 15.15 -29.17 -6.03
CA LEU A 25 14.95 -29.83 -4.74
C LEU A 25 15.71 -29.10 -3.62
N ALA A 26 16.95 -28.66 -3.89
CA ALA A 26 17.72 -27.86 -2.95
C ALA A 26 17.08 -26.47 -2.69
N LEU A 27 16.42 -25.89 -3.69
CA LEU A 27 15.65 -24.65 -3.53
C LEU A 27 14.44 -24.88 -2.61
N MET A 28 13.66 -25.93 -2.83
CA MET A 28 12.53 -26.34 -2.01
C MET A 28 12.94 -26.58 -0.54
N GLU A 29 14.05 -27.29 -0.30
CA GLU A 29 14.56 -27.48 1.05
C GLU A 29 14.96 -26.17 1.74
N ARG A 30 15.54 -25.18 1.00
CA ARG A 30 15.83 -23.86 1.56
C ARG A 30 14.54 -23.11 1.95
N ALA A 31 13.53 -23.15 1.08
CA ALA A 31 12.22 -22.57 1.37
C ALA A 31 11.59 -23.22 2.62
N ALA A 32 11.61 -24.54 2.71
CA ALA A 32 11.09 -25.29 3.84
C ALA A 32 11.85 -25.03 5.16
N ARG A 33 13.17 -24.81 5.11
CA ARG A 33 13.94 -24.40 6.30
C ARG A 33 13.53 -23.01 6.79
N CYS A 34 13.41 -22.05 5.88
CA CYS A 34 12.90 -20.71 6.21
C CYS A 34 11.49 -20.79 6.80
N LEU A 35 10.61 -21.58 6.22
CA LEU A 35 9.25 -21.81 6.72
C LEU A 35 9.27 -22.37 8.15
N THR A 36 10.13 -23.38 8.42
CA THR A 36 10.25 -24.01 9.74
C THR A 36 10.79 -23.04 10.78
N GLU A 37 11.73 -22.16 10.42
CA GLU A 37 12.25 -21.10 11.31
C GLU A 37 11.16 -20.11 11.72
N GLU A 38 10.32 -19.69 10.76
CA GLU A 38 9.21 -18.80 11.07
C GLU A 38 8.08 -19.48 11.86
N LEU A 39 7.85 -20.77 11.61
CA LEU A 39 6.94 -21.57 12.42
C LEU A 39 7.44 -21.68 13.88
N GLU A 40 8.73 -21.94 14.06
CA GLU A 40 9.35 -21.98 15.40
C GLU A 40 9.24 -20.64 16.12
N ALA A 41 9.49 -19.54 15.41
CA ALA A 41 9.34 -18.18 15.94
C ALA A 41 7.89 -17.87 16.31
N LEU A 42 6.92 -18.27 15.48
CA LEU A 42 5.49 -18.08 15.72
C LEU A 42 5.04 -18.83 16.98
N MET A 43 5.59 -20.04 17.21
CA MET A 43 5.20 -20.92 18.30
C MET A 43 6.00 -20.70 19.60
N GLY A 44 7.06 -19.86 19.55
CA GLY A 44 7.98 -19.68 20.69
C GLY A 44 8.78 -20.94 21.02
N GLY A 45 9.08 -21.77 19.99
CA GLY A 45 9.72 -23.07 20.08
C GLY A 45 8.80 -24.20 19.64
N LEU A 46 9.39 -25.27 19.08
CA LEU A 46 8.65 -26.41 18.52
C LEU A 46 8.62 -27.64 19.44
N GLN A 47 9.46 -27.69 20.46
CA GLN A 47 9.56 -28.85 21.36
C GLN A 47 8.21 -29.22 22.00
N GLY A 48 7.72 -30.43 21.69
CA GLY A 48 6.47 -30.96 22.20
C GLY A 48 5.17 -30.38 21.63
N LYS A 49 5.27 -29.41 20.68
CA LYS A 49 4.13 -28.83 19.98
C LYS A 49 3.59 -29.80 18.92
N THR A 50 2.28 -29.83 18.77
CA THR A 50 1.62 -30.58 17.70
C THR A 50 1.38 -29.64 16.50
N VAL A 51 1.95 -29.95 15.36
CA VAL A 51 1.81 -29.18 14.12
C VAL A 51 1.21 -30.05 13.03
N ALA A 52 0.10 -29.61 12.45
CA ALA A 52 -0.56 -30.29 11.34
C ALA A 52 -0.26 -29.55 10.02
N PHE A 53 0.21 -30.29 9.02
CA PHE A 53 0.57 -29.79 7.71
C PHE A 53 -0.50 -30.18 6.70
N LEU A 54 -1.35 -29.25 6.30
CA LEU A 54 -2.37 -29.44 5.28
C LEU A 54 -1.75 -29.31 3.91
N CYS A 55 -1.60 -30.40 3.16
CA CYS A 55 -0.83 -30.47 1.95
C CYS A 55 -1.71 -30.71 0.71
N GLY A 56 -1.60 -29.82 -0.28
CA GLY A 56 -2.26 -29.96 -1.58
C GLY A 56 -1.52 -30.86 -2.56
N GLY A 57 -1.83 -30.74 -3.86
CA GLY A 57 -1.25 -31.58 -4.93
C GLY A 57 -0.08 -30.95 -5.70
N GLY A 58 0.34 -29.73 -5.36
CA GLY A 58 1.40 -28.98 -6.08
C GLY A 58 2.72 -28.88 -5.33
N ASN A 59 3.65 -28.08 -5.83
CA ASN A 59 4.97 -27.85 -5.22
C ASN A 59 4.88 -27.23 -3.81
N ASN A 60 3.83 -26.44 -3.54
CA ASN A 60 3.58 -25.89 -2.20
C ASN A 60 3.47 -26.99 -1.12
N ALA A 61 2.93 -28.17 -1.50
CA ALA A 61 2.92 -29.34 -0.62
C ALA A 61 4.32 -29.90 -0.36
N GLY A 62 5.24 -29.82 -1.34
CA GLY A 62 6.63 -30.19 -1.16
C GLY A 62 7.33 -29.38 -0.08
N ASP A 63 7.14 -28.05 -0.08
CA ASP A 63 7.62 -27.18 0.98
C ASP A 63 7.02 -27.57 2.34
N GLY A 64 5.72 -27.93 2.37
CA GLY A 64 5.02 -28.43 3.55
C GLY A 64 5.61 -29.74 4.07
N PHE A 65 5.87 -30.74 3.20
CA PHE A 65 6.44 -32.04 3.60
C PHE A 65 7.85 -31.89 4.15
N ALA A 66 8.70 -31.12 3.46
CA ALA A 66 10.06 -30.86 3.93
C ALA A 66 10.05 -30.08 5.27
N SER A 67 9.18 -29.07 5.42
CA SER A 67 9.04 -28.34 6.67
C SER A 67 8.52 -29.23 7.80
N ALA A 68 7.61 -30.16 7.54
CA ALA A 68 7.12 -31.12 8.55
C ALA A 68 8.24 -31.99 9.09
N ARG A 69 9.14 -32.47 8.22
CA ARG A 69 10.34 -33.21 8.59
C ARG A 69 11.28 -32.37 9.45
N PHE A 70 11.59 -31.13 9.03
CA PHE A 70 12.45 -30.23 9.80
C PHE A 70 11.84 -29.81 11.14
N ALA A 71 10.53 -29.64 11.20
CA ALA A 71 9.84 -29.36 12.46
C ALA A 71 9.92 -30.54 13.42
N GLN A 72 9.80 -31.78 12.94
CA GLN A 72 9.98 -32.99 13.74
C GLN A 72 11.41 -33.11 14.28
N GLU A 73 12.43 -32.80 13.47
CA GLU A 73 13.84 -32.77 13.90
C GLU A 73 14.06 -31.75 15.03
N ARG A 74 13.24 -30.71 15.14
CA ARG A 74 13.25 -29.69 16.19
C ARG A 74 12.30 -30.01 17.37
N GLY A 75 11.77 -31.22 17.41
CA GLY A 75 10.97 -31.75 18.52
C GLY A 75 9.47 -31.52 18.43
N ALA A 76 8.96 -31.07 17.29
CA ALA A 76 7.51 -31.02 17.06
C ALA A 76 6.93 -32.44 16.89
N ARG A 77 5.65 -32.60 17.16
CA ARG A 77 4.83 -33.73 16.70
C ARG A 77 4.19 -33.33 15.39
N SER A 78 4.91 -33.56 14.28
CA SER A 78 4.43 -33.22 12.95
C SER A 78 3.44 -34.26 12.45
N ILE A 79 2.30 -33.82 11.91
CA ILE A 79 1.24 -34.65 11.34
C ILE A 79 0.98 -34.19 9.91
N LEU A 80 1.05 -35.10 8.95
CA LEU A 80 0.70 -34.81 7.56
C LEU A 80 -0.81 -35.01 7.34
N VAL A 81 -1.45 -34.03 6.73
CA VAL A 81 -2.88 -34.05 6.37
C VAL A 81 -2.98 -33.79 4.86
N PRO A 82 -2.73 -34.83 4.01
CA PRO A 82 -2.76 -34.65 2.57
C PRO A 82 -4.20 -34.59 2.05
N LEU A 83 -4.42 -33.74 1.04
CA LEU A 83 -5.69 -33.60 0.32
C LEU A 83 -5.69 -34.37 -1.03
N CYS A 84 -4.63 -35.09 -1.34
CA CYS A 84 -4.52 -35.97 -2.49
C CYS A 84 -3.60 -37.16 -2.20
N ASP A 85 -3.57 -38.14 -3.09
CA ASP A 85 -2.86 -39.42 -2.87
C ASP A 85 -1.54 -39.50 -3.66
N HIS A 86 -1.22 -38.53 -4.51
CA HIS A 86 -0.03 -38.60 -5.34
C HIS A 86 0.48 -37.19 -5.70
N TRP A 87 1.80 -37.08 -5.82
CA TRP A 87 2.53 -35.87 -6.21
C TRP A 87 3.45 -36.15 -7.39
N LYS A 88 4.16 -35.13 -7.86
CA LYS A 88 5.13 -35.26 -8.94
C LYS A 88 6.40 -34.47 -8.60
N GLY A 89 7.53 -34.86 -9.22
CA GLY A 89 8.80 -34.15 -9.09
C GLY A 89 9.26 -34.02 -7.63
N ASP A 90 9.70 -32.82 -7.25
CA ASP A 90 10.29 -32.58 -5.93
C ASP A 90 9.31 -32.79 -4.79
N ALA A 91 8.04 -32.45 -4.99
CA ALA A 91 7.00 -32.68 -3.98
C ALA A 91 6.81 -34.18 -3.66
N GLN A 92 6.91 -35.05 -4.66
CA GLN A 92 6.89 -36.50 -4.45
C GLN A 92 8.13 -36.95 -3.65
N THR A 93 9.29 -36.45 -4.03
CA THR A 93 10.55 -36.74 -3.31
C THR A 93 10.49 -36.37 -1.85
N GLU A 94 9.97 -35.16 -1.54
CA GLU A 94 9.84 -34.70 -0.15
C GLU A 94 8.77 -35.47 0.63
N TYR A 95 7.68 -35.90 -0.02
CA TYR A 95 6.70 -36.79 0.61
C TYR A 95 7.36 -38.15 0.99
N GLU A 96 8.11 -38.76 0.08
CA GLU A 96 8.82 -40.02 0.34
C GLU A 96 9.84 -39.88 1.48
N ARG A 97 10.56 -38.78 1.54
CA ARG A 97 11.47 -38.44 2.65
C ARG A 97 10.74 -38.25 3.99
N ALA A 98 9.58 -37.62 3.97
CA ALA A 98 8.75 -37.45 5.16
C ALA A 98 8.22 -38.80 5.67
N MET A 99 7.80 -39.68 4.75
CA MET A 99 7.39 -41.04 5.10
C MET A 99 8.56 -41.88 5.66
N ALA A 100 9.74 -41.78 5.07
CA ALA A 100 10.95 -42.45 5.55
C ALA A 100 11.40 -41.95 6.92
N ALA A 101 11.12 -40.70 7.25
CA ALA A 101 11.32 -40.11 8.60
C ALA A 101 10.25 -40.53 9.61
N GLY A 102 9.25 -41.32 9.21
CA GLY A 102 8.21 -41.86 10.09
C GLY A 102 7.14 -40.84 10.50
N LEU A 103 6.88 -39.80 9.69
CA LEU A 103 5.82 -38.83 9.97
C LEU A 103 4.45 -39.50 9.86
N PRO A 104 3.55 -39.33 10.85
CA PRO A 104 2.20 -39.85 10.77
C PRO A 104 1.38 -39.08 9.71
N VAL A 105 0.56 -39.83 8.98
CA VAL A 105 -0.41 -39.32 8.01
C VAL A 105 -1.81 -39.62 8.53
N CYS A 106 -2.69 -38.63 8.54
CA CYS A 106 -4.08 -38.86 8.87
C CYS A 106 -5.01 -38.03 7.98
N PRO A 107 -6.24 -38.48 7.72
CA PRO A 107 -7.24 -37.68 7.03
C PRO A 107 -7.64 -36.48 7.91
N LEU A 108 -8.11 -35.41 7.29
CA LEU A 108 -8.51 -34.18 8.01
C LEU A 108 -9.58 -34.42 9.08
N SER A 109 -10.48 -35.41 8.84
CA SER A 109 -11.54 -35.79 9.78
C SER A 109 -11.01 -36.37 11.10
N GLU A 110 -9.82 -36.95 11.10
CA GLU A 110 -9.18 -37.61 12.24
C GLU A 110 -8.05 -36.75 12.85
N ALA A 111 -7.68 -35.65 12.17
CA ALA A 111 -6.64 -34.75 12.67
C ALA A 111 -7.05 -34.13 14.00
N PRO A 112 -6.21 -34.23 15.06
CA PRO A 112 -6.47 -33.59 16.33
C PRO A 112 -6.47 -32.08 16.18
N LEU A 113 -6.94 -31.36 17.23
CA LEU A 113 -6.72 -29.92 17.33
C LEU A 113 -5.21 -29.66 17.51
N PRO A 114 -4.48 -29.10 16.54
CA PRO A 114 -3.06 -28.87 16.68
C PRO A 114 -2.77 -27.53 17.37
N ASP A 115 -1.54 -27.34 17.85
CA ASP A 115 -1.07 -26.03 18.29
C ASP A 115 -0.91 -25.08 17.07
N ALA A 116 -0.55 -25.62 15.91
CA ALA A 116 -0.48 -24.85 14.65
C ALA A 116 -0.89 -25.70 13.45
N TRP A 117 -1.54 -25.04 12.48
CA TRP A 117 -1.72 -25.49 11.10
C TRP A 117 -0.69 -24.83 10.20
N VAL A 118 -0.09 -25.62 9.32
CA VAL A 118 0.66 -25.12 8.15
C VAL A 118 -0.19 -25.37 6.92
N ASP A 119 -0.63 -24.30 6.28
CA ASP A 119 -1.38 -24.32 5.03
C ASP A 119 -0.42 -24.37 3.85
N ALA A 120 -0.26 -25.55 3.27
CA ALA A 120 0.57 -25.86 2.12
C ALA A 120 -0.27 -26.42 0.94
N VAL A 121 -1.51 -25.90 0.77
CA VAL A 121 -2.41 -26.41 -0.27
C VAL A 121 -2.15 -25.73 -1.60
N PHE A 122 -2.25 -24.40 -1.66
CA PHE A 122 -2.06 -23.62 -2.88
C PHE A 122 -1.11 -22.44 -2.62
N GLY A 123 -0.15 -22.21 -3.53
CA GLY A 123 0.68 -21.01 -3.60
C GLY A 123 0.33 -20.19 -4.85
N ILE A 124 1.33 -19.57 -5.48
CA ILE A 124 1.18 -18.70 -6.68
C ILE A 124 0.52 -19.38 -7.89
N GLY A 125 0.41 -20.71 -7.91
CA GLY A 125 -0.18 -21.46 -9.03
C GLY A 125 -1.72 -21.41 -9.10
N LEU A 126 -2.38 -20.87 -8.10
CA LEU A 126 -3.83 -20.75 -8.09
C LEU A 126 -4.28 -19.61 -9.02
N ASN A 127 -4.98 -19.96 -10.10
CA ASN A 127 -5.44 -19.02 -11.13
C ASN A 127 -6.90 -19.27 -11.59
N ARG A 128 -7.68 -20.01 -10.78
CA ARG A 128 -9.06 -20.37 -11.06
C ARG A 128 -9.85 -20.50 -9.76
N PRO A 129 -11.19 -20.34 -9.81
CA PRO A 129 -12.05 -20.60 -8.66
C PRO A 129 -11.82 -22.00 -8.08
N LEU A 130 -11.84 -22.09 -6.77
CA LEU A 130 -11.76 -23.36 -6.07
C LEU A 130 -13.10 -24.10 -6.13
N SER A 131 -13.04 -25.44 -6.10
CA SER A 131 -14.20 -26.29 -5.87
C SER A 131 -14.77 -26.00 -4.46
N GLU A 132 -16.10 -26.10 -4.32
CA GLU A 132 -16.79 -25.93 -3.04
C GLU A 132 -16.34 -26.91 -1.95
N GLU A 133 -15.73 -28.02 -2.32
CA GLU A 133 -15.18 -29.01 -1.39
C GLU A 133 -14.07 -28.45 -0.47
N TYR A 134 -13.38 -27.36 -0.88
CA TYR A 134 -12.38 -26.69 -0.03
C TYR A 134 -13.00 -25.82 1.07
N ALA A 135 -14.24 -25.38 0.92
CA ALA A 135 -14.89 -24.52 1.92
C ALA A 135 -14.98 -25.16 3.32
N PRO A 136 -15.45 -26.42 3.49
CA PRO A 136 -15.46 -27.07 4.80
C PRO A 136 -14.07 -27.33 5.36
N ILE A 137 -13.05 -27.53 4.49
CA ILE A 137 -11.65 -27.72 4.86
C ILE A 137 -11.10 -26.44 5.50
N PHE A 138 -11.23 -25.32 4.81
CA PHE A 138 -10.74 -24.02 5.30
C PHE A 138 -11.56 -23.51 6.50
N ALA A 139 -12.84 -23.81 6.55
CA ALA A 139 -13.67 -23.55 7.73
C ALA A 139 -13.22 -24.34 8.96
N ARG A 140 -12.60 -25.52 8.79
CA ARG A 140 -12.01 -26.27 9.89
C ARG A 140 -10.79 -25.53 10.45
N LEU A 141 -9.88 -25.05 9.60
CA LEU A 141 -8.72 -24.28 10.03
C LEU A 141 -9.15 -23.00 10.78
N GLU A 142 -10.15 -22.30 10.27
CA GLU A 142 -10.67 -21.09 10.94
C GLU A 142 -11.28 -21.39 12.32
N ARG A 143 -12.05 -22.47 12.45
CA ARG A 143 -12.57 -22.91 13.76
C ARG A 143 -11.44 -23.24 14.74
N ASP A 144 -10.43 -23.98 14.28
CA ASP A 144 -9.29 -24.35 15.12
C ASP A 144 -8.47 -23.10 15.49
N ARG A 145 -8.32 -22.13 14.58
CA ARG A 145 -7.69 -20.84 14.85
C ARG A 145 -8.44 -20.05 15.94
N GLN A 146 -9.78 -20.03 15.87
CA GLN A 146 -10.62 -19.41 16.90
C GLN A 146 -10.55 -20.16 18.24
N ALA A 147 -10.23 -21.45 18.22
CA ALA A 147 -9.99 -22.26 19.42
C ALA A 147 -8.56 -22.13 19.97
N GLY A 148 -7.69 -21.33 19.33
CA GLY A 148 -6.35 -21.00 19.81
C GLY A 148 -5.19 -21.60 19.00
N SER A 149 -5.44 -22.43 17.98
CA SER A 149 -4.40 -22.82 17.01
C SER A 149 -3.85 -21.62 16.25
N ARG A 150 -2.57 -21.68 15.87
CA ARG A 150 -2.00 -20.71 14.91
C ARG A 150 -2.12 -21.24 13.48
N VAL A 151 -2.23 -20.34 12.51
CA VAL A 151 -2.25 -20.69 11.10
C VAL A 151 -1.10 -20.00 10.38
N LEU A 152 -0.20 -20.78 9.78
CA LEU A 152 0.90 -20.29 8.96
C LEU A 152 0.67 -20.76 7.53
N SER A 153 0.57 -19.81 6.57
CA SER A 153 0.43 -20.14 5.15
C SER A 153 1.77 -20.07 4.42
N VAL A 154 1.98 -21.05 3.54
CA VAL A 154 3.15 -21.18 2.68
C VAL A 154 2.93 -20.38 1.42
N ASP A 155 3.79 -19.41 1.16
CA ASP A 155 3.83 -18.54 0.00
C ASP A 155 2.63 -17.59 -0.11
N LEU A 156 1.41 -18.08 -0.22
CA LEU A 156 0.14 -17.35 -0.22
C LEU A 156 -0.89 -18.12 0.60
N PRO A 157 -1.79 -17.45 1.32
CA PRO A 157 -2.93 -18.15 1.91
C PRO A 157 -3.72 -18.88 0.83
N SER A 158 -3.96 -20.18 1.04
CA SER A 158 -4.68 -20.97 0.05
C SER A 158 -6.05 -20.38 -0.23
N GLY A 159 -6.34 -20.17 -1.50
CA GLY A 159 -7.56 -19.52 -1.96
C GLY A 159 -7.41 -18.04 -2.34
N ILE A 160 -6.25 -17.43 -2.09
CA ILE A 160 -5.93 -16.07 -2.56
C ILE A 160 -5.24 -16.15 -3.91
N ASP A 161 -5.73 -15.38 -4.88
CA ASP A 161 -5.10 -15.23 -6.20
C ASP A 161 -3.82 -14.40 -6.11
N GLY A 162 -2.70 -14.93 -6.54
CA GLY A 162 -1.38 -14.31 -6.40
C GLY A 162 -1.18 -13.05 -7.24
N ALA A 163 -2.00 -12.81 -8.27
CA ALA A 163 -1.94 -11.62 -9.11
C ALA A 163 -2.86 -10.50 -8.61
N THR A 164 -4.09 -10.87 -8.22
CA THR A 164 -5.15 -9.91 -7.92
C THR A 164 -5.42 -9.72 -6.42
N GLY A 165 -5.06 -10.70 -5.59
CA GLY A 165 -5.40 -10.74 -4.18
C GLY A 165 -6.85 -11.12 -3.87
N CYS A 166 -7.66 -11.42 -4.89
CA CYS A 166 -9.06 -11.78 -4.68
C CYS A 166 -9.20 -13.20 -4.13
N VAL A 167 -10.18 -13.41 -3.26
CA VAL A 167 -10.58 -14.75 -2.80
C VAL A 167 -11.18 -15.54 -3.96
N GLN A 168 -10.65 -16.75 -4.19
CA GLN A 168 -11.11 -17.70 -5.20
C GLN A 168 -12.10 -18.70 -4.59
N THR A 169 -13.39 -18.34 -4.44
CA THR A 169 -14.46 -19.09 -3.78
C THR A 169 -14.36 -19.07 -2.25
N CYS A 170 -13.24 -19.52 -1.69
CA CYS A 170 -12.93 -19.53 -0.26
C CYS A 170 -11.42 -19.41 -0.06
N ALA A 171 -10.98 -18.97 1.12
CA ALA A 171 -9.56 -18.84 1.43
C ALA A 171 -9.25 -19.14 2.89
N VAL A 172 -8.03 -19.55 3.16
CA VAL A 172 -7.46 -19.73 4.50
C VAL A 172 -7.11 -18.36 5.07
N LYS A 173 -7.50 -18.11 6.32
CA LYS A 173 -7.09 -16.92 7.06
C LYS A 173 -5.87 -17.26 7.91
N ALA A 174 -4.71 -16.73 7.53
CA ALA A 174 -3.45 -16.94 8.20
C ALA A 174 -3.20 -15.92 9.33
N ASP A 175 -2.47 -16.34 10.37
CA ASP A 175 -1.85 -15.43 11.32
C ASP A 175 -0.50 -14.91 10.79
N VAL A 176 0.19 -15.76 10.02
CA VAL A 176 1.47 -15.47 9.36
C VAL A 176 1.47 -16.09 7.96
N THR A 177 1.93 -15.34 6.98
CA THR A 177 2.26 -15.88 5.64
C THR A 177 3.75 -15.73 5.42
N VAL A 178 4.42 -16.83 5.09
CA VAL A 178 5.84 -16.86 4.74
C VAL A 178 5.96 -17.02 3.22
N THR A 179 6.42 -16.00 2.56
CA THR A 179 6.63 -16.01 1.10
C THR A 179 8.11 -15.95 0.77
N PHE A 180 8.48 -16.46 -0.40
CA PHE A 180 9.85 -16.69 -0.76
C PHE A 180 10.34 -15.71 -1.83
N GLN A 181 11.58 -15.23 -1.66
CA GLN A 181 12.34 -14.32 -2.49
C GLN A 181 11.74 -12.91 -2.57
N CYS A 182 10.49 -12.80 -3.01
CA CYS A 182 9.76 -11.55 -3.12
C CYS A 182 8.31 -11.71 -2.69
N ALA A 183 7.72 -10.67 -2.17
CA ALA A 183 6.27 -10.61 -2.01
C ALA A 183 5.56 -10.64 -3.38
N LYS A 184 4.36 -11.17 -3.42
CA LYS A 184 3.51 -11.22 -4.61
C LYS A 184 2.43 -10.13 -4.53
N ARG A 185 1.93 -9.68 -5.69
CA ARG A 185 0.87 -8.66 -5.77
C ARG A 185 -0.33 -9.03 -4.91
N GLY A 186 -0.70 -10.34 -4.91
CA GLY A 186 -1.84 -10.85 -4.16
C GLY A 186 -1.76 -10.68 -2.65
N HIS A 187 -0.58 -10.46 -2.07
CA HIS A 187 -0.45 -10.14 -0.65
C HIS A 187 -0.99 -8.75 -0.27
N PHE A 188 -1.04 -7.82 -1.24
CA PHE A 188 -1.30 -6.42 -0.98
C PHE A 188 -2.64 -5.92 -1.56
N PHE A 189 -3.16 -6.56 -2.60
CA PHE A 189 -4.38 -6.09 -3.26
C PHE A 189 -5.62 -6.87 -2.83
N ALA A 190 -6.78 -6.26 -3.06
CA ALA A 190 -8.11 -6.80 -2.78
C ALA A 190 -8.23 -7.39 -1.36
N ASP A 191 -8.55 -8.69 -1.26
CA ASP A 191 -8.76 -9.38 0.01
C ASP A 191 -7.45 -9.84 0.68
N GLY A 192 -6.35 -9.87 -0.08
CA GLY A 192 -5.05 -10.41 0.37
C GLY A 192 -4.59 -9.92 1.75
N PRO A 193 -4.59 -8.60 2.04
CA PRO A 193 -4.17 -8.08 3.35
C PRO A 193 -4.99 -8.62 4.53
N ASP A 194 -6.28 -8.91 4.32
CA ASP A 194 -7.19 -9.43 5.37
C ASP A 194 -6.96 -10.92 5.66
N TYR A 195 -6.30 -11.63 4.74
CA TYR A 195 -6.08 -13.08 4.83
C TYR A 195 -4.63 -13.45 5.15
N CYS A 196 -3.64 -12.63 4.76
CA CYS A 196 -2.21 -12.94 4.92
C CYS A 196 -1.71 -12.88 6.36
N GLY A 197 -2.38 -12.16 7.25
CA GLY A 197 -1.83 -11.86 8.56
C GLY A 197 -0.48 -11.11 8.45
N ARG A 198 0.49 -11.46 9.30
CA ARG A 198 1.84 -10.90 9.20
C ARG A 198 2.59 -11.53 8.02
N LEU A 199 2.88 -10.74 6.99
CA LEU A 199 3.66 -11.16 5.83
C LEU A 199 5.16 -11.14 6.15
N ILE A 200 5.85 -12.25 5.87
CA ILE A 200 7.30 -12.41 6.01
C ILE A 200 7.87 -12.84 4.68
N VAL A 201 8.84 -12.09 4.17
CA VAL A 201 9.56 -12.41 2.94
C VAL A 201 10.91 -13.03 3.31
N ARG A 202 11.19 -14.24 2.82
CA ARG A 202 12.46 -14.94 3.06
C ARG A 202 13.24 -15.10 1.76
N ASP A 203 14.49 -14.66 1.78
CA ASP A 203 15.42 -14.92 0.68
C ASP A 203 15.79 -16.40 0.65
N ILE A 204 15.56 -17.04 -0.48
CA ILE A 204 15.90 -18.44 -0.73
C ILE A 204 17.02 -18.62 -1.76
N GLY A 205 17.67 -17.52 -2.15
CA GLY A 205 18.85 -17.53 -3.02
C GLY A 205 18.55 -17.58 -4.51
N LEU A 206 17.39 -17.09 -4.96
CA LEU A 206 17.06 -16.94 -6.40
C LEU A 206 17.81 -15.76 -7.06
N GLY A 207 18.49 -14.92 -6.27
CA GLY A 207 19.19 -13.74 -6.74
C GLY A 207 18.29 -12.49 -6.84
N GLN A 208 18.78 -11.46 -7.53
CA GLN A 208 18.04 -10.20 -7.66
C GLN A 208 16.83 -10.37 -8.58
N ALA A 209 15.66 -10.10 -8.02
CA ALA A 209 14.42 -10.03 -8.77
C ALA A 209 14.26 -8.65 -9.43
N LYS A 210 13.79 -8.65 -10.68
CA LYS A 210 13.36 -7.43 -11.37
C LYS A 210 11.85 -7.52 -11.59
N GLY A 211 11.12 -6.55 -11.09
CA GLY A 211 9.67 -6.45 -11.22
C GLY A 211 9.25 -5.05 -11.61
N GLU A 212 8.03 -4.92 -12.08
CA GLU A 212 7.43 -3.63 -12.46
C GLU A 212 6.93 -2.83 -11.26
N LEU A 213 6.81 -3.47 -10.10
CA LEU A 213 6.25 -2.92 -8.87
C LEU A 213 7.22 -3.07 -7.71
N ALA A 214 7.36 -2.03 -6.91
CA ALA A 214 8.12 -2.07 -5.67
C ALA A 214 7.28 -1.62 -4.48
N ARG A 215 7.52 -2.18 -3.30
CA ARG A 215 6.93 -1.71 -2.05
C ARG A 215 7.86 -0.69 -1.39
N VAL A 216 7.31 0.42 -0.94
CA VAL A 216 8.02 1.41 -0.14
C VAL A 216 8.31 0.81 1.24
N THR A 217 9.55 0.98 1.71
CA THR A 217 10.00 0.52 3.03
C THR A 217 10.26 1.70 3.96
N GLU A 218 10.34 1.44 5.26
CA GLU A 218 10.71 2.46 6.24
C GLU A 218 12.09 3.07 5.94
N ALA A 219 13.03 2.27 5.46
CA ALA A 219 14.36 2.75 5.06
C ALA A 219 14.29 3.75 3.89
N ASP A 220 13.40 3.53 2.93
CA ASP A 220 13.15 4.46 1.82
C ASP A 220 12.57 5.78 2.33
N VAL A 221 11.59 5.68 3.25
CA VAL A 221 10.97 6.86 3.88
C VAL A 221 12.01 7.69 4.61
N ARG A 222 12.84 7.07 5.44
CA ARG A 222 13.93 7.74 6.17
C ARG A 222 14.92 8.42 5.22
N ALA A 223 15.30 7.74 4.14
CA ALA A 223 16.25 8.26 3.15
C ALA A 223 15.70 9.44 2.33
N ALA A 224 14.40 9.43 2.03
CA ALA A 224 13.75 10.46 1.22
C ALA A 224 13.24 11.67 2.02
N PHE A 225 13.13 11.55 3.35
CA PHE A 225 12.58 12.61 4.18
C PHE A 225 13.52 13.83 4.21
N PRO A 226 13.02 15.07 3.96
CA PRO A 226 13.85 16.26 3.95
C PRO A 226 14.48 16.54 5.34
N MET A 227 15.81 16.53 5.39
CA MET A 227 16.54 16.78 6.65
C MET A 227 16.48 18.25 7.06
N ARG A 228 16.15 18.51 8.33
CA ARG A 228 16.17 19.86 8.91
C ARG A 228 17.53 20.17 9.56
N ARG A 229 18.11 21.29 9.16
CA ARG A 229 19.39 21.77 9.71
C ARG A 229 19.14 22.73 10.88
N ARG A 230 20.00 22.70 11.90
CA ARG A 230 19.91 23.62 13.03
C ARG A 230 20.02 25.08 12.58
N ASN A 231 21.00 25.38 11.73
CA ASN A 231 21.16 26.71 11.13
C ASN A 231 20.32 26.80 9.85
N SER A 232 19.09 27.24 10.01
CA SER A 232 18.12 27.35 8.92
C SER A 232 17.05 28.40 9.22
N HIS A 233 16.31 28.81 8.20
CA HIS A 233 15.18 29.74 8.30
C HIS A 233 14.00 29.22 7.45
N LYS A 234 12.81 29.78 7.70
CA LYS A 234 11.55 29.33 7.08
C LYS A 234 11.60 29.25 5.54
N GLY A 235 12.33 30.14 4.87
CA GLY A 235 12.43 30.18 3.41
C GLY A 235 13.16 28.97 2.79
N ILE A 236 14.06 28.29 3.55
CA ILE A 236 14.77 27.09 3.07
C ILE A 236 13.82 25.89 2.88
N TYR A 237 12.74 25.84 3.68
CA TYR A 237 11.78 24.74 3.68
C TYR A 237 10.57 25.01 2.78
N GLY A 238 10.71 25.95 1.84
CA GLY A 238 9.75 26.25 0.81
C GLY A 238 8.55 27.05 1.25
N HIS A 239 7.82 27.53 0.24
CA HIS A 239 6.57 28.27 0.40
C HIS A 239 5.50 27.63 -0.48
N LEU A 240 4.54 26.94 0.14
CA LEU A 240 3.41 26.32 -0.54
C LEU A 240 2.27 27.33 -0.73
N LEU A 241 1.72 27.42 -1.94
CA LEU A 241 0.46 28.04 -2.23
C LEU A 241 -0.65 27.00 -2.32
N LEU A 242 -1.63 27.06 -1.43
CA LEU A 242 -2.86 26.27 -1.50
C LEU A 242 -3.95 27.09 -2.18
N VAL A 243 -4.46 26.65 -3.32
CA VAL A 243 -5.66 27.19 -3.97
C VAL A 243 -6.83 26.30 -3.58
N ALA A 244 -7.53 26.69 -2.52
CA ALA A 244 -8.42 25.77 -1.82
C ALA A 244 -9.57 26.49 -1.08
N GLY A 245 -10.61 25.73 -0.80
CA GLY A 245 -11.77 26.19 -0.05
C GLY A 245 -12.81 26.93 -0.90
N SER A 246 -14.03 26.86 -0.42
CA SER A 246 -15.20 27.59 -0.90
C SER A 246 -16.17 27.79 0.26
N TYR A 247 -17.23 28.56 0.07
CA TYR A 247 -18.26 28.72 1.08
C TYR A 247 -18.87 27.36 1.47
N GLY A 248 -18.80 27.03 2.77
CA GLY A 248 -19.19 25.71 3.31
C GLY A 248 -18.09 24.65 3.28
N MET A 249 -16.92 24.89 2.64
CA MET A 249 -15.81 23.93 2.53
C MET A 249 -14.46 24.51 3.00
N ALA A 250 -14.47 25.47 3.93
CA ALA A 250 -13.26 26.01 4.53
C ALA A 250 -12.45 24.95 5.32
N GLY A 251 -13.12 23.92 5.84
CA GLY A 251 -12.49 22.81 6.55
C GLY A 251 -11.46 22.06 5.72
N ALA A 252 -11.73 21.78 4.45
CA ALA A 252 -10.80 21.10 3.54
C ALA A 252 -9.49 21.90 3.36
N ALA A 253 -9.61 23.22 3.12
CA ALA A 253 -8.46 24.11 3.02
C ALA A 253 -7.65 24.18 4.32
N SER A 254 -8.34 24.19 5.48
CA SER A 254 -7.66 24.22 6.78
C SER A 254 -6.93 22.92 7.09
N LEU A 255 -7.51 21.75 6.76
CA LEU A 255 -6.87 20.44 6.91
C LEU A 255 -5.59 20.36 6.07
N ALA A 256 -5.67 20.74 4.78
CA ALA A 256 -4.51 20.76 3.90
C ALA A 256 -3.41 21.71 4.40
N ALA A 257 -3.78 22.91 4.88
CA ALA A 257 -2.80 23.88 5.41
C ALA A 257 -2.10 23.39 6.68
N ASN A 258 -2.85 22.85 7.63
CA ASN A 258 -2.29 22.31 8.87
C ASN A 258 -1.42 21.08 8.61
N ALA A 259 -1.84 20.18 7.72
CA ALA A 259 -1.05 19.03 7.30
C ALA A 259 0.27 19.46 6.64
N ALA A 260 0.24 20.47 5.77
CA ALA A 260 1.44 21.01 5.14
C ALA A 260 2.44 21.57 6.15
N LEU A 261 1.96 22.34 7.13
CA LEU A 261 2.79 22.88 8.21
C LEU A 261 3.40 21.77 9.08
N ARG A 262 2.62 20.74 9.41
CA ARG A 262 3.08 19.57 10.19
C ARG A 262 4.04 18.66 9.40
N SER A 263 4.02 18.75 8.05
CA SER A 263 4.96 18.03 7.18
C SER A 263 6.23 18.82 6.87
N GLY A 264 6.46 19.92 7.59
CA GLY A 264 7.74 20.63 7.56
C GLY A 264 7.83 21.78 6.56
N CYS A 265 6.77 22.15 5.84
CA CYS A 265 6.76 23.33 4.99
C CYS A 265 7.09 24.60 5.78
N GLY A 266 7.95 25.47 5.24
CA GLY A 266 8.40 26.67 5.93
C GLY A 266 7.36 27.77 5.98
N LEU A 267 6.57 27.90 4.91
CA LEU A 267 5.49 28.88 4.75
C LEU A 267 4.32 28.27 3.96
N VAL A 268 3.11 28.54 4.40
CA VAL A 268 1.87 28.15 3.71
C VAL A 268 1.01 29.39 3.51
N SER A 269 0.59 29.64 2.27
CA SER A 269 -0.42 30.63 1.92
C SER A 269 -1.65 29.94 1.34
N ILE A 270 -2.84 30.36 1.75
CA ILE A 270 -4.11 29.84 1.26
C ILE A 270 -4.75 30.91 0.37
N ALA A 271 -4.78 30.70 -0.93
CA ALA A 271 -5.54 31.48 -1.89
C ALA A 271 -6.99 31.00 -1.88
N CYS A 272 -7.88 31.76 -1.33
CA CYS A 272 -9.25 31.34 -1.02
C CYS A 272 -10.28 32.46 -1.24
N PRO A 273 -11.58 32.13 -1.35
CA PRO A 273 -12.65 33.11 -1.33
C PRO A 273 -12.57 34.02 -0.13
N ARG A 274 -12.79 35.32 -0.33
CA ARG A 274 -12.73 36.35 0.72
C ARG A 274 -13.66 36.03 1.89
N SER A 275 -14.83 35.47 1.62
CA SER A 275 -15.85 35.16 2.63
C SER A 275 -15.41 34.15 3.68
N ILE A 276 -14.47 33.25 3.36
CA ILE A 276 -14.02 32.20 4.28
C ILE A 276 -12.73 32.54 5.04
N VAL A 277 -12.10 33.69 4.76
CA VAL A 277 -10.85 34.10 5.41
C VAL A 277 -10.94 34.13 6.94
N PRO A 278 -11.98 34.70 7.58
CA PRO A 278 -12.08 34.68 9.04
C PRO A 278 -12.12 33.28 9.65
N ILE A 279 -12.75 32.34 8.93
CA ILE A 279 -12.83 30.93 9.34
C ILE A 279 -11.45 30.29 9.26
N LEU A 280 -10.73 30.49 8.15
CA LEU A 280 -9.39 29.91 7.95
C LEU A 280 -8.35 30.47 8.91
N GLN A 281 -8.40 31.76 9.23
CA GLN A 281 -7.52 32.36 10.25
C GLN A 281 -7.71 31.76 11.64
N THR A 282 -8.92 31.28 11.94
CA THR A 282 -9.20 30.56 13.19
C THR A 282 -8.74 29.11 13.14
N LEU A 283 -9.00 28.39 12.00
CA LEU A 283 -8.74 26.96 11.87
C LEU A 283 -7.29 26.62 11.48
N ALA A 284 -6.58 27.55 10.84
CA ALA A 284 -5.19 27.40 10.41
C ALA A 284 -4.37 28.66 10.72
N PRO A 285 -4.20 29.02 12.00
CA PRO A 285 -3.62 30.29 12.40
C PRO A 285 -2.17 30.51 12.01
N CYS A 286 -1.46 29.42 11.66
CA CYS A 286 -0.06 29.48 11.19
C CYS A 286 0.06 29.64 9.67
N ALA A 287 -1.03 29.59 8.91
CA ALA A 287 -1.07 29.84 7.49
C ALA A 287 -1.52 31.28 7.19
N MET A 288 -0.99 31.85 6.11
CA MET A 288 -1.42 33.16 5.60
C MET A 288 -2.62 32.98 4.67
N CYS A 289 -3.65 33.83 4.80
CA CYS A 289 -4.77 33.84 3.85
C CYS A 289 -4.58 34.95 2.81
N LEU A 290 -4.77 34.60 1.55
CA LEU A 290 -4.80 35.52 0.41
C LEU A 290 -6.25 35.58 -0.10
N PRO A 291 -7.01 36.65 0.24
CA PRO A 291 -8.39 36.78 -0.19
C PRO A 291 -8.47 37.04 -1.69
N LEU A 292 -9.16 36.16 -2.39
CA LEU A 292 -9.39 36.27 -3.83
C LEU A 292 -10.86 36.55 -4.15
N GLU A 293 -11.12 37.08 -5.36
CA GLU A 293 -12.47 37.39 -5.83
C GLU A 293 -13.29 36.11 -6.05
N GLU A 294 -14.53 36.15 -5.61
CA GLU A 294 -15.46 35.03 -5.61
C GLU A 294 -16.80 35.37 -6.25
N GLN A 295 -17.47 34.34 -6.72
CA GLN A 295 -18.87 34.39 -7.13
C GLN A 295 -19.58 33.18 -6.54
N ASP A 296 -20.71 33.38 -5.88
CA ASP A 296 -21.50 32.33 -5.22
C ASP A 296 -20.67 31.47 -4.26
N GLY A 297 -19.70 32.07 -3.57
CA GLY A 297 -18.83 31.42 -2.60
C GLY A 297 -17.74 30.53 -3.19
N ALA A 298 -17.48 30.57 -4.50
CA ALA A 298 -16.40 29.89 -5.18
C ALA A 298 -15.48 30.90 -5.90
N LEU A 299 -14.20 30.57 -6.08
CA LEU A 299 -13.25 31.41 -6.79
C LEU A 299 -13.69 31.64 -8.24
N SER A 300 -13.74 32.90 -8.66
CA SER A 300 -14.19 33.35 -9.99
C SER A 300 -13.03 33.67 -10.92
N GLU A 301 -13.30 33.95 -12.21
CA GLU A 301 -12.28 34.44 -13.14
C GLU A 301 -11.67 35.79 -12.75
N ALA A 302 -12.41 36.61 -11.98
CA ALA A 302 -11.89 37.86 -11.46
C ALA A 302 -10.73 37.66 -10.47
N ALA A 303 -10.54 36.44 -9.93
CA ALA A 303 -9.41 36.07 -9.07
C ALA A 303 -8.09 35.89 -9.85
N LEU A 304 -8.10 35.73 -11.18
CA LEU A 304 -6.92 35.37 -11.97
C LEU A 304 -5.73 36.34 -11.82
N PRO A 305 -5.89 37.68 -11.87
CA PRO A 305 -4.75 38.59 -11.71
C PRO A 305 -4.05 38.41 -10.36
N ALA A 306 -4.82 38.33 -9.28
CA ALA A 306 -4.28 38.16 -7.93
C ALA A 306 -3.70 36.75 -7.71
N LEU A 307 -4.25 35.71 -8.37
CA LEU A 307 -3.69 34.37 -8.34
C LEU A 307 -2.32 34.31 -9.03
N ARG A 308 -2.15 34.96 -10.18
CA ARG A 308 -0.85 35.05 -10.89
C ARG A 308 0.21 35.71 -10.02
N GLU A 309 -0.14 36.80 -9.38
CA GLU A 309 0.75 37.46 -8.41
C GLU A 309 1.09 36.54 -7.23
N ALA A 310 0.08 35.83 -6.71
CA ALA A 310 0.23 34.89 -5.60
C ALA A 310 1.13 33.70 -5.94
N LEU A 311 1.15 33.20 -7.17
CA LEU A 311 2.03 32.11 -7.63
C LEU A 311 3.49 32.56 -7.70
N SER A 312 3.75 33.84 -7.95
CA SER A 312 5.12 34.35 -8.03
C SER A 312 5.88 34.16 -6.71
N GLY A 313 7.11 33.66 -6.81
CA GLY A 313 7.99 33.43 -5.66
C GLY A 313 7.58 32.27 -4.75
N LYS A 314 6.65 31.41 -5.15
CA LYS A 314 6.32 30.18 -4.44
C LYS A 314 7.25 29.04 -4.86
N SER A 315 7.38 28.04 -4.00
CA SER A 315 8.19 26.85 -4.26
C SER A 315 7.34 25.74 -4.89
N ALA A 316 6.06 25.66 -4.54
CA ALA A 316 5.10 24.71 -5.08
C ALA A 316 3.67 25.24 -4.91
N ALA A 317 2.73 24.61 -5.61
CA ALA A 317 1.30 24.84 -5.45
C ALA A 317 0.55 23.54 -5.13
N ALA A 318 -0.62 23.63 -4.50
CA ALA A 318 -1.60 22.58 -4.44
C ALA A 318 -2.99 23.16 -4.69
N ILE A 319 -3.80 22.50 -5.50
CA ILE A 319 -5.11 22.99 -5.90
C ILE A 319 -6.17 21.89 -5.80
N GLY A 320 -7.33 22.25 -5.24
CA GLY A 320 -8.50 21.39 -5.30
C GLY A 320 -9.25 21.11 -4.01
N PRO A 321 -8.61 20.98 -2.83
CA PRO A 321 -9.32 20.74 -1.57
C PRO A 321 -10.44 21.74 -1.32
N GLY A 322 -11.70 21.28 -1.36
CA GLY A 322 -12.86 22.13 -1.15
C GLY A 322 -13.05 23.29 -2.11
N LEU A 323 -12.44 23.24 -3.31
CA LEU A 323 -12.44 24.35 -4.29
C LEU A 323 -13.83 24.62 -4.89
N SER A 324 -14.72 23.61 -4.88
CA SER A 324 -16.00 23.57 -5.58
C SER A 324 -15.86 23.41 -7.11
N ARG A 325 -16.76 22.62 -7.69
CA ARG A 325 -16.91 22.49 -9.16
C ARG A 325 -17.38 23.77 -9.85
N ARG A 326 -17.81 24.78 -9.09
CA ARG A 326 -18.19 26.12 -9.59
C ARG A 326 -17.00 27.04 -9.75
N ALA A 327 -15.84 26.68 -9.22
CA ALA A 327 -14.62 27.45 -9.41
C ALA A 327 -14.26 27.56 -10.89
N ALA A 328 -13.72 28.71 -11.28
CA ALA A 328 -13.35 28.96 -12.67
C ALA A 328 -12.24 27.99 -13.16
N PRO A 329 -12.43 27.23 -14.25
CA PRO A 329 -11.42 26.28 -14.74
C PRO A 329 -10.06 26.95 -15.06
N ARG A 330 -10.05 28.20 -15.44
CA ARG A 330 -8.83 28.97 -15.71
C ARG A 330 -7.92 29.15 -14.48
N LEU A 331 -8.42 28.97 -13.28
CA LEU A 331 -7.58 28.95 -12.07
C LEU A 331 -6.62 27.74 -12.09
N LEU A 332 -7.11 26.57 -12.52
CA LEU A 332 -6.28 25.39 -12.71
C LEU A 332 -5.28 25.60 -13.86
N GLU A 333 -5.71 26.21 -14.96
CA GLU A 333 -4.81 26.57 -16.08
C GLU A 333 -3.63 27.44 -15.62
N GLU A 334 -3.88 28.46 -14.82
CA GLU A 334 -2.83 29.33 -14.26
C GLU A 334 -1.84 28.59 -13.36
N VAL A 335 -2.35 27.69 -12.52
CA VAL A 335 -1.48 26.85 -11.67
C VAL A 335 -0.61 25.94 -12.52
N LEU A 336 -1.18 25.24 -13.49
CA LEU A 336 -0.45 24.31 -14.36
C LEU A 336 0.56 25.04 -15.28
N ALA A 337 0.20 26.22 -15.79
CA ALA A 337 1.06 27.02 -16.64
C ALA A 337 2.17 27.79 -15.88
N SER A 338 2.11 27.85 -14.55
CA SER A 338 3.07 28.58 -13.72
C SER A 338 4.49 27.99 -13.73
N GLY A 339 4.64 26.71 -14.15
CA GLY A 339 5.89 25.95 -14.08
C GLY A 339 6.27 25.48 -12.67
N LEU A 340 5.45 25.74 -11.66
CA LEU A 340 5.68 25.27 -10.31
C LEU A 340 5.34 23.78 -10.18
N PRO A 341 6.10 23.00 -9.39
CA PRO A 341 5.61 21.70 -8.92
C PRO A 341 4.24 21.86 -8.26
N ALA A 342 3.28 21.02 -8.61
CA ALA A 342 1.92 21.17 -8.09
C ALA A 342 1.22 19.84 -7.81
N VAL A 343 0.42 19.81 -6.71
CA VAL A 343 -0.53 18.74 -6.41
C VAL A 343 -1.90 19.13 -6.95
N ILE A 344 -2.52 18.25 -7.72
CA ILE A 344 -3.86 18.40 -8.28
C ILE A 344 -4.75 17.32 -7.67
N ASP A 345 -5.73 17.73 -6.84
CA ASP A 345 -6.60 16.80 -6.13
C ASP A 345 -8.08 17.25 -6.18
N ALA A 346 -8.97 16.40 -5.79
CA ALA A 346 -10.39 16.67 -5.52
C ALA A 346 -11.08 17.44 -6.65
N ASP A 347 -11.62 18.63 -6.37
CA ASP A 347 -12.37 19.42 -7.37
C ASP A 347 -11.50 19.87 -8.55
N ALA A 348 -10.19 20.04 -8.37
CA ALA A 348 -9.28 20.33 -9.50
C ALA A 348 -9.15 19.14 -10.45
N LEU A 349 -9.21 17.88 -9.97
CA LEU A 349 -9.27 16.70 -10.82
C LEU A 349 -10.59 16.63 -11.60
N ASN A 350 -11.69 17.06 -10.97
CA ASN A 350 -12.97 17.17 -11.66
C ASN A 350 -12.89 18.21 -12.80
N LEU A 351 -12.29 19.38 -12.57
CA LEU A 351 -12.07 20.38 -13.62
C LEU A 351 -11.14 19.84 -14.74
N LEU A 352 -10.06 19.17 -14.36
CA LEU A 352 -9.12 18.55 -15.29
C LEU A 352 -9.83 17.51 -16.19
N SER A 353 -10.79 16.77 -15.66
CA SER A 353 -11.53 15.75 -16.42
C SER A 353 -12.40 16.35 -17.54
N THR A 354 -12.81 17.60 -17.42
CA THR A 354 -13.72 18.26 -18.38
C THR A 354 -13.01 18.82 -19.63
N SER A 355 -11.66 18.97 -19.62
CA SER A 355 -10.92 19.65 -20.68
C SER A 355 -9.65 18.92 -21.10
N GLY A 356 -9.58 18.57 -22.39
CA GLY A 356 -8.35 18.04 -23.00
C GLY A 356 -7.20 19.06 -22.98
N ALA A 357 -7.50 20.35 -23.14
CA ALA A 357 -6.51 21.42 -23.10
C ALA A 357 -5.86 21.52 -21.70
N LEU A 358 -6.64 21.41 -20.62
CA LEU A 358 -6.07 21.37 -19.25
C LEU A 358 -5.18 20.15 -19.03
N ARG A 359 -5.60 18.98 -19.53
CA ARG A 359 -4.78 17.75 -19.41
C ARG A 359 -3.46 17.87 -20.14
N SER A 360 -3.40 18.56 -21.29
CA SER A 360 -2.15 18.75 -22.03
C SER A 360 -1.13 19.67 -21.35
N LEU A 361 -1.52 20.37 -20.28
CA LEU A 361 -0.62 21.18 -19.45
C LEU A 361 0.04 20.38 -18.31
N LEU A 362 -0.38 19.11 -18.12
CA LEU A 362 0.27 18.27 -17.12
C LEU A 362 1.72 17.98 -17.53
N ALA A 363 2.61 17.98 -16.53
CA ALA A 363 4.04 17.74 -16.70
C ALA A 363 4.57 16.86 -15.55
N SER A 364 5.77 16.31 -15.71
CA SER A 364 6.36 15.36 -14.77
C SER A 364 6.59 15.92 -13.34
N HIS A 365 6.67 17.24 -13.21
CA HIS A 365 6.74 17.90 -11.90
C HIS A 365 5.39 18.10 -11.21
N HIS A 366 4.28 17.71 -11.85
CA HIS A 366 2.95 17.67 -11.24
C HIS A 366 2.66 16.31 -10.65
N LEU A 367 1.81 16.29 -9.60
CA LEU A 367 1.29 15.09 -8.95
C LEU A 367 -0.24 15.14 -8.97
N ILE A 368 -0.87 14.19 -9.63
CA ILE A 368 -2.32 13.98 -9.56
C ILE A 368 -2.63 12.89 -8.53
N THR A 369 -3.68 13.07 -7.72
CA THR A 369 -4.00 12.19 -6.59
C THR A 369 -5.43 11.63 -6.64
N PRO A 370 -5.88 11.01 -7.76
CA PRO A 370 -7.24 10.58 -7.90
C PRO A 370 -7.58 9.34 -7.05
N HIS A 371 -8.76 9.34 -6.41
CA HIS A 371 -9.42 8.12 -5.96
C HIS A 371 -10.11 7.43 -7.16
N PRO A 372 -10.58 6.15 -7.04
CA PRO A 372 -11.16 5.40 -8.18
C PRO A 372 -12.23 6.15 -8.97
N GLY A 373 -13.12 6.88 -8.30
CA GLY A 373 -14.17 7.63 -8.96
C GLY A 373 -13.66 8.86 -9.76
N GLU A 374 -12.61 9.55 -9.28
CA GLU A 374 -11.94 10.64 -9.99
C GLU A 374 -11.14 10.12 -11.18
N ALA A 375 -10.43 9.00 -10.98
CA ALA A 375 -9.66 8.34 -12.03
C ALA A 375 -10.52 7.93 -13.22
N ALA A 376 -11.69 7.34 -12.95
CA ALA A 376 -12.65 6.95 -13.99
C ALA A 376 -13.19 8.16 -14.80
N ARG A 377 -13.29 9.34 -14.19
CA ARG A 377 -13.66 10.59 -14.91
C ARG A 377 -12.50 11.15 -15.72
N LEU A 378 -11.27 11.07 -15.22
CA LEU A 378 -10.06 11.52 -15.91
C LEU A 378 -9.75 10.69 -17.16
N VAL A 379 -9.90 9.37 -17.05
CA VAL A 379 -9.63 8.41 -18.11
C VAL A 379 -10.87 7.54 -18.31
N PRO A 380 -11.81 7.95 -19.21
CA PRO A 380 -12.96 7.14 -19.54
C PRO A 380 -12.55 5.74 -20.04
N GLY A 381 -13.21 4.69 -19.54
CA GLY A 381 -12.86 3.30 -19.85
C GLY A 381 -11.63 2.76 -19.10
N LEU A 382 -11.18 3.44 -18.06
CA LEU A 382 -10.07 2.98 -17.21
C LEU A 382 -10.40 1.60 -16.60
N SER A 383 -9.64 0.59 -16.99
CA SER A 383 -9.80 -0.81 -16.57
C SER A 383 -8.49 -1.38 -16.05
N GLY A 384 -8.53 -2.62 -15.60
CA GLY A 384 -7.35 -3.29 -15.07
C GLY A 384 -7.22 -3.17 -13.54
N ASP A 385 -6.11 -3.67 -13.02
CA ASP A 385 -5.76 -3.58 -11.60
C ASP A 385 -5.28 -2.17 -11.20
N ALA A 386 -4.95 -1.98 -9.93
CA ALA A 386 -4.50 -0.67 -9.42
C ALA A 386 -3.19 -0.20 -10.08
N VAL A 387 -2.30 -1.12 -10.42
CA VAL A 387 -1.01 -0.81 -11.07
C VAL A 387 -1.23 -0.34 -12.51
N GLU A 388 -2.06 -1.07 -13.26
CA GLU A 388 -2.42 -0.71 -14.64
C GLU A 388 -3.14 0.64 -14.68
N ARG A 389 -4.06 0.89 -13.74
CA ARG A 389 -4.76 2.18 -13.63
C ARG A 389 -3.81 3.32 -13.31
N ALA A 390 -2.87 3.13 -12.38
CA ALA A 390 -1.87 4.15 -12.06
C ALA A 390 -0.97 4.45 -13.26
N LYS A 391 -0.53 3.44 -14.02
CA LYS A 391 0.24 3.60 -15.27
C LYS A 391 -0.54 4.40 -16.32
N ARG A 392 -1.81 4.07 -16.53
CA ARG A 392 -2.68 4.81 -17.48
C ARG A 392 -2.90 6.27 -17.07
N LEU A 393 -3.01 6.55 -15.77
CA LEU A 393 -3.09 7.92 -15.26
C LEU A 393 -1.77 8.67 -15.47
N ARG A 394 -0.62 8.00 -15.30
CA ARG A 394 0.72 8.58 -15.56
C ARG A 394 0.90 9.02 -17.03
N GLU A 395 0.25 8.34 -18.00
CA GLU A 395 0.27 8.71 -19.41
C GLU A 395 -0.31 10.11 -19.68
N LEU A 396 -1.05 10.68 -18.73
CA LEU A 396 -1.51 12.08 -18.82
C LEU A 396 -0.38 13.10 -18.68
N GLY A 397 0.84 12.69 -18.31
CA GLY A 397 2.03 13.55 -18.25
C GLY A 397 2.50 13.89 -16.83
N ALA A 398 1.73 13.62 -15.78
CA ALA A 398 2.06 13.88 -14.38
C ALA A 398 2.40 12.59 -13.63
N ALA A 399 3.11 12.67 -12.51
CA ALA A 399 3.14 11.57 -11.54
C ALA A 399 1.70 11.29 -11.04
N ALA A 400 1.34 10.02 -10.92
CA ALA A 400 -0.02 9.63 -10.57
C ALA A 400 -0.04 8.81 -9.28
N LEU A 401 -0.71 9.32 -8.25
CA LEU A 401 -0.99 8.64 -7.01
C LEU A 401 -2.44 8.14 -7.06
N TYR A 402 -2.63 6.87 -7.35
CA TYR A 402 -3.94 6.22 -7.38
C TYR A 402 -4.32 5.75 -5.98
N LYS A 403 -5.25 6.49 -5.35
CA LYS A 403 -5.69 6.26 -3.97
C LYS A 403 -6.50 4.98 -3.82
N GLY A 404 -6.19 4.17 -2.79
CA GLY A 404 -6.92 2.96 -2.43
C GLY A 404 -6.54 2.51 -1.01
N ALA A 405 -7.03 1.35 -0.58
CA ALA A 405 -6.57 0.71 0.66
C ALA A 405 -5.05 0.47 0.59
N VAL A 406 -4.57 0.08 -0.56
CA VAL A 406 -3.17 0.16 -0.98
C VAL A 406 -3.08 1.22 -2.06
N THR A 407 -2.23 2.20 -1.86
CA THR A 407 -2.02 3.28 -2.83
C THR A 407 -0.89 2.92 -3.78
N VAL A 408 -1.10 3.12 -5.08
CA VAL A 408 -0.07 2.91 -6.11
C VAL A 408 0.36 4.26 -6.67
N VAL A 409 1.67 4.51 -6.68
CA VAL A 409 2.26 5.70 -7.29
C VAL A 409 3.03 5.29 -8.54
N ALA A 410 2.67 5.88 -9.68
CA ALA A 410 3.33 5.70 -10.96
C ALA A 410 4.08 6.98 -11.35
N GLY A 411 5.36 6.86 -11.58
CA GLY A 411 6.25 7.95 -11.96
C GLY A 411 7.18 7.59 -13.11
N GLU A 412 8.25 8.33 -13.29
CA GLU A 412 9.28 8.07 -14.32
C GLU A 412 10.12 6.84 -13.97
N SER A 413 10.33 6.59 -12.69
CA SER A 413 11.12 5.45 -12.18
C SER A 413 10.37 4.12 -12.22
N GLY A 414 9.06 4.13 -12.48
CA GLY A 414 8.20 2.94 -12.47
C GLY A 414 7.01 3.08 -11.53
N CYS A 415 6.58 1.96 -10.96
CA CYS A 415 5.47 1.92 -10.01
C CYS A 415 5.94 1.48 -8.63
N CYS A 416 5.45 2.15 -7.60
CA CYS A 416 5.58 1.66 -6.23
C CYS A 416 4.23 1.65 -5.51
N LEU A 417 4.14 0.84 -4.47
CA LEU A 417 2.98 0.79 -3.59
C LEU A 417 3.36 1.18 -2.16
N THR A 418 2.43 1.81 -1.48
CA THR A 418 2.47 2.10 -0.05
C THR A 418 1.43 1.25 0.65
N THR A 419 1.80 0.64 1.76
CA THR A 419 0.98 -0.36 2.45
C THR A 419 0.50 0.08 3.83
N SER A 420 0.96 1.20 4.32
CA SER A 420 0.49 1.79 5.56
C SER A 420 -0.91 2.39 5.41
N GLY A 421 -1.64 2.40 6.48
CA GLY A 421 -3.01 2.92 6.55
C GLY A 421 -3.96 1.99 7.30
N CYS A 422 -5.15 2.50 7.57
CA CYS A 422 -6.15 1.79 8.34
C CYS A 422 -7.57 2.12 7.89
N SER A 423 -8.54 1.32 8.33
CA SER A 423 -9.96 1.49 7.99
C SER A 423 -10.54 2.80 8.51
N GLY A 424 -10.01 3.33 9.60
CA GLY A 424 -10.43 4.60 10.17
C GLY A 424 -10.16 5.83 9.29
N MET A 425 -9.25 5.69 8.30
CA MET A 425 -8.97 6.74 7.32
C MET A 425 -10.03 6.88 6.22
N ALA A 426 -10.95 5.92 6.09
CA ALA A 426 -12.05 5.97 5.12
C ALA A 426 -13.13 6.98 5.52
N LYS A 427 -12.74 8.25 5.69
CA LYS A 427 -13.59 9.38 6.11
C LYS A 427 -13.24 10.65 5.33
N GLY A 428 -14.19 11.59 5.29
CA GLY A 428 -13.95 12.91 4.70
C GLY A 428 -12.78 13.64 5.38
N GLY A 429 -11.95 14.31 4.59
CA GLY A 429 -10.82 15.09 5.06
C GLY A 429 -9.45 14.38 4.94
N SER A 430 -9.39 13.03 4.90
CA SER A 430 -8.11 12.31 4.75
C SER A 430 -7.37 12.67 3.45
N GLY A 431 -8.10 12.84 2.34
CA GLY A 431 -7.51 13.31 1.07
C GLY A 431 -6.92 14.70 1.17
N ASP A 432 -7.60 15.61 1.87
CA ASP A 432 -7.13 16.99 2.05
C ASP A 432 -5.81 17.02 2.86
N VAL A 433 -5.70 16.16 3.89
CA VAL A 433 -4.45 15.95 4.65
C VAL A 433 -3.34 15.49 3.72
N LEU A 434 -3.58 14.46 2.92
CA LEU A 434 -2.60 13.94 1.95
C LEU A 434 -2.14 15.03 0.96
N THR A 435 -3.07 15.83 0.43
CA THR A 435 -2.76 16.94 -0.47
C THR A 435 -1.85 17.97 0.18
N GLY A 436 -2.12 18.31 1.43
CA GLY A 436 -1.27 19.22 2.21
C GLY A 436 0.14 18.68 2.43
N MET A 437 0.25 17.40 2.78
CA MET A 437 1.53 16.72 2.99
C MET A 437 2.35 16.66 1.69
N ALA A 438 1.74 16.20 0.60
CA ALA A 438 2.40 16.12 -0.70
C ALA A 438 2.86 17.50 -1.20
N GLY A 439 2.00 18.52 -1.06
CA GLY A 439 2.34 19.91 -1.39
C GLY A 439 3.51 20.45 -0.58
N ALA A 440 3.57 20.11 0.71
CA ALA A 440 4.69 20.50 1.56
C ALA A 440 6.02 19.85 1.14
N LEU A 441 6.00 18.59 0.71
CA LEU A 441 7.18 17.88 0.21
C LEU A 441 7.64 18.48 -1.12
N LEU A 442 6.72 18.77 -2.05
CA LEU A 442 7.04 19.48 -3.29
C LEU A 442 7.68 20.86 -3.00
N ALA A 443 7.12 21.61 -2.05
CA ALA A 443 7.66 22.92 -1.67
C ALA A 443 9.07 22.83 -1.09
N GLN A 444 9.43 21.72 -0.46
CA GLN A 444 10.76 21.42 0.06
C GLN A 444 11.71 20.85 -1.00
N GLY A 445 11.29 20.78 -2.28
CA GLY A 445 12.11 20.34 -3.41
C GLY A 445 12.13 18.83 -3.64
N VAL A 446 11.23 18.07 -3.00
CA VAL A 446 11.10 16.63 -3.25
C VAL A 446 10.42 16.43 -4.62
N PRO A 447 10.96 15.58 -5.52
CA PRO A 447 10.34 15.29 -6.81
C PRO A 447 8.91 14.76 -6.68
N ALA A 448 8.04 15.03 -7.66
CA ALA A 448 6.60 14.72 -7.60
C ALA A 448 6.28 13.25 -7.31
N GLU A 449 6.97 12.32 -7.98
CA GLU A 449 6.84 10.89 -7.73
C GLU A 449 7.19 10.53 -6.27
N THR A 450 8.35 11.02 -5.81
CA THR A 450 8.82 10.79 -4.44
C THR A 450 7.90 11.44 -3.41
N ALA A 451 7.44 12.66 -3.65
CA ALA A 451 6.49 13.35 -2.78
C ALA A 451 5.17 12.57 -2.68
N GLY A 452 4.73 11.95 -3.78
CA GLY A 452 3.53 11.12 -3.80
C GLY A 452 3.62 9.91 -2.86
N TRP A 453 4.62 9.05 -3.04
CA TRP A 453 4.71 7.85 -2.21
C TRP A 453 5.15 8.16 -0.77
N LEU A 454 6.02 9.15 -0.57
CA LEU A 454 6.46 9.55 0.77
C LEU A 454 5.29 10.13 1.59
N ALA A 455 4.49 11.04 0.98
CA ALA A 455 3.29 11.57 1.62
C ALA A 455 2.29 10.46 1.94
N SER A 456 2.05 9.54 0.99
CA SER A 456 1.11 8.43 1.17
C SER A 456 1.52 7.51 2.31
N GLU A 457 2.80 7.08 2.36
CA GLU A 457 3.28 6.17 3.39
C GLU A 457 3.24 6.82 4.78
N VAL A 458 3.76 8.05 4.92
CA VAL A 458 3.75 8.78 6.21
C VAL A 458 2.32 9.11 6.66
N HIS A 459 1.42 9.42 5.73
CA HIS A 459 0.00 9.64 6.02
C HIS A 459 -0.67 8.36 6.53
N GLY A 460 -0.38 7.22 5.90
CA GLY A 460 -0.87 5.92 6.35
C GLY A 460 -0.40 5.57 7.77
N LEU A 461 0.90 5.74 8.05
CA LEU A 461 1.46 5.55 9.40
C LEU A 461 0.82 6.48 10.43
N ALA A 462 0.52 7.74 10.06
CA ALA A 462 -0.19 8.68 10.92
C ALA A 462 -1.65 8.23 11.17
N GLY A 463 -2.30 7.67 10.15
CA GLY A 463 -3.62 7.05 10.28
C GLY A 463 -3.62 5.89 11.27
N GLU A 464 -2.67 4.98 11.16
CA GLU A 464 -2.52 3.85 12.09
C GLU A 464 -2.24 4.32 13.53
N ALA A 465 -1.39 5.32 13.71
CA ALA A 465 -1.13 5.91 15.02
C ALA A 465 -2.39 6.57 15.61
N ALA A 466 -3.17 7.27 14.80
CA ALA A 466 -4.45 7.85 15.20
C ALA A 466 -5.48 6.76 15.57
N GLU A 467 -5.56 5.68 14.77
CA GLU A 467 -6.45 4.54 15.04
C GLU A 467 -6.10 3.82 16.34
N ARG A 468 -4.81 3.61 16.62
CA ARG A 468 -4.37 3.03 17.91
C ARG A 468 -4.82 3.87 19.12
N ARG A 469 -4.91 5.19 18.98
CA ARG A 469 -5.31 6.11 20.07
C ARG A 469 -6.83 6.26 20.23
N LYS A 470 -7.56 6.27 19.11
CA LYS A 470 -8.98 6.66 19.05
C LYS A 470 -9.91 5.54 18.62
N GLY A 471 -9.36 4.47 18.04
CA GLY A 471 -10.12 3.43 17.35
C GLY A 471 -10.63 3.86 15.97
N PRO A 472 -11.01 2.90 15.11
CA PRO A 472 -11.37 3.17 13.71
C PRO A 472 -12.64 4.02 13.56
N TYR A 473 -13.56 3.93 14.52
CA TYR A 473 -14.82 4.69 14.47
C TYR A 473 -14.67 6.14 14.91
N ALA A 474 -13.83 6.44 15.90
CA ALA A 474 -13.76 7.76 16.52
C ALA A 474 -12.70 8.69 15.93
N MET A 475 -11.66 8.15 15.27
CA MET A 475 -10.63 8.98 14.65
C MET A 475 -11.16 9.82 13.50
N THR A 476 -10.54 10.98 13.28
CA THR A 476 -10.84 11.95 12.23
C THR A 476 -9.56 12.37 11.50
N ALA A 477 -9.69 13.19 10.45
CA ALA A 477 -8.55 13.78 9.75
C ALA A 477 -7.68 14.68 10.66
N LEU A 478 -8.26 15.31 11.69
CA LEU A 478 -7.51 16.08 12.68
C LEU A 478 -6.58 15.19 13.50
N ASP A 479 -7.03 13.99 13.89
CA ASP A 479 -6.22 13.05 14.64
C ASP A 479 -5.05 12.52 13.80
N GLN A 480 -5.22 12.41 12.47
CA GLN A 480 -4.13 12.05 11.54
C GLN A 480 -3.06 13.16 11.52
N ILE A 481 -3.47 14.45 11.44
CA ILE A 481 -2.57 15.60 11.50
C ILE A 481 -1.80 15.64 12.82
N ASP A 482 -2.47 15.37 13.93
CA ASP A 482 -1.83 15.35 15.25
C ASP A 482 -0.85 14.20 15.41
N ALA A 483 -1.14 13.04 14.81
CA ALA A 483 -0.27 11.87 14.83
C ALA A 483 1.01 12.04 13.99
N LEU A 484 1.06 12.98 13.05
CA LEU A 484 2.26 13.25 12.24
C LEU A 484 3.49 13.57 13.10
N CYS A 485 3.33 14.20 14.25
CA CYS A 485 4.45 14.53 15.12
C CYS A 485 5.12 13.28 15.70
N GLU A 486 4.34 12.29 16.11
CA GLU A 486 4.84 11.02 16.63
C GLU A 486 5.51 10.19 15.54
N VAL A 487 4.86 10.08 14.37
CA VAL A 487 5.37 9.32 13.24
C VAL A 487 6.69 9.91 12.72
N THR A 488 6.75 11.22 12.50
CA THR A 488 7.98 11.86 12.03
C THR A 488 9.10 11.78 13.06
N GLN A 489 8.79 11.87 14.36
CA GLN A 489 9.77 11.68 15.42
C GLN A 489 10.32 10.24 15.41
N ALA A 490 9.48 9.23 15.30
CA ALA A 490 9.90 7.83 15.24
C ALA A 490 10.71 7.49 13.96
N LEU A 491 10.35 8.10 12.83
CA LEU A 491 11.07 7.91 11.57
C LEU A 491 12.44 8.58 11.55
N LEU A 492 12.64 9.70 12.26
CA LEU A 492 13.87 10.51 12.18
C LEU A 492 14.76 10.36 13.42
N SER A 493 14.34 9.61 14.43
CA SER A 493 15.17 9.17 15.54
C SER A 493 15.96 7.92 15.16
#